data_6f3e93beee8b18e28c456997c86c5021
#
_entry.id   6f3e93beee8b18e28c456997c86c5021
#
_cell.length_a   1.000
_cell.length_b   1.000
_cell.length_c   1.000
_cell.angle_alpha   90.00
_cell.angle_beta   90.00
_cell.angle_gamma   90.00
#
_symmetry.space_group_name_H-M   'P 1'
#
loop_
_entity.id
_entity.type
_entity.pdbx_description
1 polymer ?
#
loop_
_entity_poly.entity_id
_entity_poly.type
_entity_poly.pdbx_seq_one_letter_code
_entity_poly.pdbx_strand_id
1 'polypeptide(L)'
;YGDTTFRTTKDGALSYFIGDDPNFTDPGFGIGSPGDGNYPNLSNRSPWIKCTPEIFAVQIFGNTANAMGWVHFEAADGTTSKVDKTFSYVRDDDGNLRITVHHSSSPYSW
;
A
#
# COMPACT_ATOMS: atom_id res chain seq x y z
N TYR A 1 -10.13 -2.23 6.49
CA TYR A 1 -11.58 -2.19 6.46
C TYR A 1 -12.13 -2.77 7.77
N GLY A 2 -13.10 -2.07 8.40
CA GLY A 2 -13.68 -2.52 9.65
C GLY A 2 -12.64 -2.71 10.76
N ASP A 3 -12.82 -3.74 11.56
CA ASP A 3 -11.96 -4.04 12.71
C ASP A 3 -10.56 -4.52 12.32
N THR A 4 -10.30 -4.74 11.03
CA THR A 4 -9.01 -5.22 10.51
C THR A 4 -8.18 -4.12 9.83
N THR A 5 -8.36 -2.87 10.23
CA THR A 5 -7.63 -1.72 9.68
C THR A 5 -6.12 -1.83 9.84
N PHE A 6 -5.65 -2.36 10.97
CA PHE A 6 -4.23 -2.53 11.23
C PHE A 6 -3.78 -3.96 10.93
N ARG A 7 -2.79 -4.10 10.07
CA ARG A 7 -2.24 -5.39 9.64
C ARG A 7 -0.90 -5.60 10.29
N THR A 8 -0.88 -6.39 11.35
CA THR A 8 0.30 -6.61 12.20
C THR A 8 1.09 -7.85 11.83
N THR A 9 0.61 -8.62 10.86
CA THR A 9 1.27 -9.84 10.36
C THR A 9 1.61 -9.71 8.88
N LYS A 10 2.57 -10.51 8.42
CA LYS A 10 2.94 -10.57 7.01
C LYS A 10 1.74 -10.95 6.13
N ASP A 11 0.97 -11.95 6.53
CA ASP A 11 -0.16 -12.44 5.75
C ASP A 11 -1.27 -11.39 5.67
N GLY A 12 -1.56 -10.71 6.78
CA GLY A 12 -2.51 -9.60 6.78
C GLY A 12 -2.06 -8.42 5.92
N ALA A 13 -0.77 -8.08 5.93
CA ALA A 13 -0.24 -7.04 5.07
C ALA A 13 -0.28 -7.45 3.59
N LEU A 14 0.04 -8.71 3.30
CA LEU A 14 0.01 -9.25 1.94
C LEU A 14 -1.42 -9.29 1.39
N SER A 15 -2.39 -9.74 2.19
CA SER A 15 -3.80 -9.79 1.83
C SER A 15 -4.34 -8.44 1.36
N TYR A 16 -3.91 -7.34 1.97
CA TYR A 16 -4.31 -5.99 1.55
C TYR A 16 -4.00 -5.72 0.07
N PHE A 17 -2.86 -6.22 -0.42
CA PHE A 17 -2.42 -5.99 -1.81
C PHE A 17 -2.98 -7.00 -2.79
N ILE A 18 -2.97 -8.28 -2.45
CA ILE A 18 -3.33 -9.35 -3.39
C ILE A 18 -4.76 -9.85 -3.21
N GLY A 19 -5.37 -9.62 -2.05
CA GLY A 19 -6.68 -10.18 -1.72
C GLY A 19 -6.62 -11.70 -1.53
N ASP A 20 -7.80 -12.33 -1.57
CA ASP A 20 -7.97 -13.78 -1.65
C ASP A 20 -7.45 -14.58 -0.43
N ASP A 21 -7.32 -13.94 0.73
CA ASP A 21 -6.98 -14.63 1.99
C ASP A 21 -8.26 -14.93 2.77
N PRO A 22 -8.49 -16.18 3.21
CA PRO A 22 -9.74 -16.57 3.89
C PRO A 22 -9.95 -15.89 5.24
N ASN A 23 -8.90 -15.35 5.86
CA ASN A 23 -8.96 -14.66 7.14
C ASN A 23 -9.17 -13.15 7.03
N PHE A 24 -9.12 -12.62 5.81
CA PHE A 24 -9.26 -11.20 5.54
C PHE A 24 -10.19 -10.97 4.35
N THR A 25 -11.00 -9.93 4.42
CA THR A 25 -12.00 -9.61 3.38
C THR A 25 -11.49 -8.56 2.38
N ASP A 26 -10.18 -8.51 2.15
CA ASP A 26 -9.59 -7.54 1.23
C ASP A 26 -9.83 -7.96 -0.23
N PRO A 27 -10.28 -7.04 -1.08
CA PRO A 27 -10.41 -7.33 -2.52
C PRO A 27 -9.07 -7.29 -3.27
N GLY A 28 -8.00 -6.87 -2.56
CA GLY A 28 -6.72 -6.56 -3.16
C GLY A 28 -6.63 -5.10 -3.64
N PHE A 29 -5.44 -4.54 -3.52
CA PHE A 29 -5.14 -3.16 -3.95
C PHE A 29 -3.94 -3.09 -4.90
N GLY A 30 -3.29 -4.21 -5.16
CA GLY A 30 -2.11 -4.29 -6.02
C GLY A 30 -2.42 -4.04 -7.50
N ILE A 31 -1.36 -4.04 -8.28
CA ILE A 31 -1.46 -3.93 -9.74
C ILE A 31 -2.26 -5.12 -10.28
N GLY A 32 -3.19 -4.81 -11.17
CA GLY A 32 -4.06 -5.81 -11.79
C GLY A 32 -5.25 -6.23 -10.93
N SER A 33 -5.34 -5.78 -9.67
CA SER A 33 -6.50 -6.05 -8.84
C SER A 33 -7.69 -5.21 -9.31
N PRO A 34 -8.76 -5.81 -9.82
CA PRO A 34 -10.02 -5.10 -10.01
C PRO A 34 -10.60 -4.76 -8.63
N GLY A 35 -11.25 -3.65 -8.52
CA GLY A 35 -12.11 -3.41 -7.36
C GLY A 35 -13.15 -4.51 -7.28
N ASP A 36 -13.34 -5.09 -6.10
CA ASP A 36 -14.39 -6.07 -5.86
C ASP A 36 -15.75 -5.37 -5.79
N GLY A 37 -16.77 -5.97 -6.38
CA GLY A 37 -18.15 -5.50 -6.33
C GLY A 37 -18.76 -5.42 -4.93
N ASN A 38 -18.13 -6.01 -3.91
CA ASN A 38 -18.55 -5.92 -2.52
C ASN A 38 -18.15 -4.60 -1.85
N TYR A 39 -17.30 -3.82 -2.48
CA TYR A 39 -16.89 -2.50 -2.00
C TYR A 39 -17.36 -1.44 -2.98
N PRO A 40 -18.48 -0.79 -2.73
CA PRO A 40 -19.12 0.12 -3.69
C PRO A 40 -18.22 1.28 -4.16
N ASN A 41 -17.21 1.64 -3.37
CA ASN A 41 -16.25 2.66 -3.74
C ASN A 41 -15.11 2.15 -4.67
N LEU A 42 -15.02 0.83 -4.87
CA LEU A 42 -13.99 0.19 -5.69
C LEU A 42 -14.59 -0.64 -6.84
N SER A 43 -15.90 -0.94 -6.79
CA SER A 43 -16.58 -1.89 -7.68
C SER A 43 -16.56 -1.53 -9.17
N ASN A 44 -16.32 -0.28 -9.51
CA ASN A 44 -16.28 0.19 -10.89
C ASN A 44 -14.91 0.77 -11.29
N ARG A 45 -13.89 0.53 -10.45
CA ARG A 45 -12.58 1.06 -10.75
C ARG A 45 -11.86 0.17 -11.76
N SER A 46 -11.29 0.82 -12.77
CA SER A 46 -10.37 0.19 -13.68
C SER A 46 -9.12 -0.30 -12.93
N PRO A 47 -8.57 -1.48 -13.26
CA PRO A 47 -7.40 -2.00 -12.53
C PRO A 47 -6.19 -1.08 -12.67
N TRP A 48 -5.39 -1.01 -11.61
CA TRP A 48 -4.11 -0.32 -11.65
C TRP A 48 -3.14 -1.05 -12.59
N ILE A 49 -2.51 -0.33 -13.50
CA ILE A 49 -1.52 -0.87 -14.43
C ILE A 49 -0.11 -0.33 -14.17
N LYS A 50 -0.01 0.76 -13.41
CA LYS A 50 1.26 1.38 -13.08
C LYS A 50 1.25 1.96 -11.68
N CYS A 51 2.37 1.82 -10.99
CA CYS A 51 2.62 2.35 -9.67
C CYS A 51 4.01 3.00 -9.68
N THR A 52 4.07 4.30 -9.41
CA THR A 52 5.32 5.08 -9.44
C THR A 52 5.55 5.72 -8.07
N PRO A 53 6.54 5.26 -7.29
CA PRO A 53 6.91 5.93 -6.05
C PRO A 53 7.66 7.22 -6.32
N GLU A 54 7.40 8.21 -5.49
CA GLU A 54 8.11 9.48 -5.44
C GLU A 54 8.55 9.73 -4.00
N ILE A 55 9.84 9.52 -3.71
CA ILE A 55 10.38 9.68 -2.36
C ILE A 55 10.73 11.15 -2.13
N PHE A 56 10.11 11.76 -1.14
CA PHE A 56 10.36 13.15 -0.75
C PHE A 56 11.51 13.25 0.26
N ALA A 57 11.54 12.37 1.27
CA ALA A 57 12.54 12.41 2.34
C ALA A 57 12.88 11.02 2.84
N VAL A 58 14.13 10.83 3.22
CA VAL A 58 14.64 9.64 3.89
C VAL A 58 15.41 10.05 5.15
N GLN A 59 15.15 9.36 6.25
CA GLN A 59 15.89 9.48 7.50
C GLN A 59 16.53 8.13 7.82
N ILE A 60 17.82 8.13 8.15
CA ILE A 60 18.57 6.90 8.45
C ILE A 60 19.12 6.98 9.87
N PHE A 61 18.85 5.96 10.66
CA PHE A 61 19.29 5.81 12.06
C PHE A 61 19.87 4.41 12.26
N GLY A 62 21.18 4.25 12.16
CA GLY A 62 21.84 2.96 12.28
C GLY A 62 21.33 1.98 11.21
N ASN A 63 20.72 0.87 11.65
CA ASN A 63 20.15 -0.16 10.77
C ASN A 63 18.66 0.06 10.45
N THR A 64 18.10 1.21 10.82
CA THR A 64 16.72 1.59 10.56
C THR A 64 16.63 2.81 9.66
N ALA A 65 15.53 2.94 8.93
CA ALA A 65 15.26 4.11 8.09
C ALA A 65 13.76 4.37 8.01
N ASN A 66 13.42 5.65 7.80
CA ASN A 66 12.08 6.07 7.44
C ASN A 66 12.11 6.72 6.06
N ALA A 67 11.12 6.47 5.24
CA ALA A 67 10.93 7.15 3.97
C ALA A 67 9.50 7.70 3.90
N MET A 68 9.38 8.92 3.40
CA MET A 68 8.10 9.58 3.17
C MET A 68 8.04 10.09 1.74
N GLY A 69 6.85 10.08 1.18
CA GLY A 69 6.61 10.59 -0.17
C GLY A 69 5.24 10.22 -0.66
N TRP A 70 5.15 9.99 -1.93
CA TRP A 70 3.88 9.64 -2.59
C TRP A 70 4.03 8.39 -3.43
N VAL A 71 2.88 7.77 -3.70
CA VAL A 71 2.78 6.78 -4.77
C VAL A 71 1.70 7.23 -5.73
N HIS A 72 2.06 7.32 -6.98
CA HIS A 72 1.17 7.65 -8.09
C HIS A 72 0.71 6.36 -8.74
N PHE A 73 -0.59 6.24 -8.94
CA PHE A 73 -1.22 5.10 -9.60
C PHE A 73 -1.84 5.55 -10.93
N GLU A 74 -1.74 4.70 -11.92
CA GLU A 74 -2.42 4.86 -13.20
C GLU A 74 -3.24 3.61 -13.47
N ALA A 75 -4.52 3.81 -13.79
CA ALA A 75 -5.45 2.76 -14.15
C ALA A 75 -5.47 2.52 -15.67
N ALA A 76 -6.00 1.37 -16.09
CA ALA A 76 -6.09 1.00 -17.50
C ALA A 76 -6.96 1.95 -18.34
N ASP A 77 -7.88 2.66 -17.71
CA ASP A 77 -8.71 3.68 -18.36
C ASP A 77 -8.07 5.09 -18.42
N GLY A 78 -6.82 5.22 -17.96
CA GLY A 78 -6.10 6.48 -17.90
C GLY A 78 -6.36 7.32 -16.65
N THR A 79 -7.25 6.88 -15.76
CA THR A 79 -7.46 7.55 -14.47
C THR A 79 -6.20 7.46 -13.61
N THR A 80 -5.86 8.57 -12.95
CA THR A 80 -4.71 8.63 -12.05
C THR A 80 -5.15 8.90 -10.62
N SER A 81 -4.36 8.42 -9.67
CA SER A 81 -4.54 8.70 -8.25
C SER A 81 -3.19 8.86 -7.56
N LYS A 82 -3.18 9.56 -6.44
CA LYS A 82 -2.00 9.74 -5.62
C LYS A 82 -2.33 9.51 -4.16
N VAL A 83 -1.46 8.82 -3.44
CA VAL A 83 -1.58 8.62 -2.00
C VAL A 83 -0.30 9.05 -1.30
N ASP A 84 -0.45 9.56 -0.08
CA ASP A 84 0.67 9.79 0.82
C ASP A 84 1.19 8.44 1.32
N LYS A 85 2.50 8.29 1.43
CA LYS A 85 3.15 7.07 1.90
C LYS A 85 4.17 7.35 2.99
N THR A 86 4.15 6.49 3.99
CA THR A 86 5.20 6.40 5.00
C THR A 86 5.63 4.96 5.13
N PHE A 87 6.94 4.73 5.05
CA PHE A 87 7.56 3.44 5.26
C PHE A 87 8.61 3.53 6.36
N SER A 88 8.66 2.53 7.21
CA SER A 88 9.82 2.28 8.07
C SER A 88 10.48 0.98 7.69
N TYR A 89 11.79 0.95 7.76
CA TYR A 89 12.62 -0.18 7.36
C TYR A 89 13.58 -0.55 8.47
N VAL A 90 13.96 -1.80 8.48
CA VAL A 90 15.08 -2.32 9.27
C VAL A 90 15.95 -3.20 8.38
N ARG A 91 17.26 -3.16 8.59
CA ARG A 91 18.18 -4.15 8.02
C ARG A 91 18.25 -5.32 8.97
N ASP A 92 17.88 -6.51 8.50
CA ASP A 92 17.96 -7.74 9.29
C ASP A 92 19.40 -8.25 9.42
N ASP A 93 19.59 -9.33 10.18
CA ASP A 93 20.91 -9.91 10.44
C ASP A 93 21.58 -10.49 9.18
N ASP A 94 20.78 -10.82 8.15
CA ASP A 94 21.26 -11.27 6.84
C ASP A 94 21.60 -10.12 5.89
N GLY A 95 21.43 -8.88 6.33
CA GLY A 95 21.67 -7.67 5.55
C GLY A 95 20.52 -7.29 4.61
N ASN A 96 19.37 -7.96 4.68
CA ASN A 96 18.20 -7.65 3.88
C ASN A 96 17.41 -6.48 4.48
N LEU A 97 16.91 -5.63 3.62
CA LEU A 97 16.00 -4.57 4.01
C LEU A 97 14.58 -5.11 4.16
N ARG A 98 13.97 -4.86 5.33
CA ARG A 98 12.60 -5.29 5.66
C ARG A 98 11.74 -4.08 5.97
N ILE A 99 10.50 -4.09 5.49
CA ILE A 99 9.50 -3.07 5.86
C ILE A 99 8.92 -3.44 7.21
N THR A 100 8.96 -2.51 8.15
CA THR A 100 8.37 -2.66 9.49
C THR A 100 7.11 -1.85 9.67
N VAL A 101 6.96 -0.74 8.94
CA VAL A 101 5.73 0.07 8.87
C VAL A 101 5.46 0.42 7.42
N HIS A 102 4.21 0.25 7.01
CA HIS A 102 3.69 0.72 5.74
C HIS A 102 2.35 1.41 5.99
N HIS A 103 2.31 2.71 5.79
CA HIS A 103 1.10 3.52 5.95
C HIS A 103 0.80 4.29 4.68
N SER A 104 -0.49 4.36 4.35
CA SER A 104 -0.99 5.18 3.26
C SER A 104 -2.19 5.99 3.72
N SER A 105 -2.31 7.18 3.20
CA SER A 105 -3.51 8.00 3.35
C SER A 105 -3.81 8.75 2.06
N SER A 106 -5.06 9.16 1.89
CA SER A 106 -5.39 10.16 0.89
C SER A 106 -4.75 11.50 1.30
N PRO A 107 -4.26 12.29 0.34
CA PRO A 107 -3.79 13.64 0.63
C PRO A 107 -4.88 14.44 1.33
N TYR A 108 -4.48 15.15 2.37
CA TYR A 108 -5.41 16.04 3.07
C TYR A 108 -5.83 17.20 2.15
N SER A 109 -7.11 17.49 2.13
CA SER A 109 -7.66 18.65 1.42
C SER A 109 -8.53 19.48 2.35
N TRP A 110 -8.42 20.77 2.24
CA TRP A 110 -9.26 21.73 2.98
C TRP A 110 -10.64 21.86 2.37
#